data_4fbf2de7b099a2e73baaac98c06b48d1
#
_entry.id   4fbf2de7b099a2e73baaac98c06b48d1
#
_cell.length_a   1.000
_cell.length_b   1.000
_cell.length_c   1.000
_cell.angle_alpha   90.00
_cell.angle_beta   90.00
_cell.angle_gamma   90.00
#
_symmetry.space_group_name_H-M   'P 1'
#
loop_
_entity.id
_entity.type
_entity.pdbx_description
1 polymer ?
#
loop_
_entity_poly.entity_id
_entity_poly.type
_entity_poly.pdbx_seq_one_letter_code
_entity_poly.pdbx_strand_id
1 'polypeptide(L)'
;MVRRLAALLALLLLAACTGGGNGDGDGTPAASAPADVPGVIVVASGRDVTGKNGVRQQLIDAWNLREQRAGSHYRARLVELPGSADEQRSQLLGALQSRSAKYDVVNLDVTWVPEFASAGLIGALPEDLVDGDVIPSVAETARWDGKVYAAPFNSDVGLLYYRRDHLERANVERPDLRPGLTWKELRKLIDTVEGRPVPGYSQGWTTQLAAYEGRTVNAVEAFASAVEDFALVDEEGHYTGSVEELTEGIAELRRRTETAYTLPDAVHSDEAASLSDFAEGRTAFLRHWPYVYPALHRTFTREQLGVVPLPGRAVLGGQNLAVTRESTRPGKAAELIRFLTGRQSERCLLDAGFAATRVSAYGDGVRCPAAAGAPSASPTGEGADRVPRDDDGRPAYARTILLPALRDAVHRPRTPLYGAFTQTFTAQLGPLLGDDPPGNEALAARLDEALRRALPD
;
A
#
# COMPACT_ATOMS: atom_id res chain seq x y z
N MET A 1 64.78 9.57 27.98
CA MET A 1 65.22 10.37 26.85
C MET A 1 64.11 10.20 25.81
N VAL A 2 63.31 11.15 25.37
CA VAL A 2 63.44 12.58 25.25
C VAL A 2 62.03 13.18 25.42
N ARG A 3 61.86 14.03 26.38
CA ARG A 3 60.82 15.06 26.44
C ARG A 3 61.27 16.25 25.55
N ARG A 4 60.30 16.99 25.06
CA ARG A 4 60.39 18.30 24.37
C ARG A 4 60.21 18.23 22.86
N LEU A 5 58.95 18.50 22.46
CA LEU A 5 58.58 19.42 21.37
C LEU A 5 57.06 19.56 21.36
N ALA A 6 56.55 20.32 22.31
CA ALA A 6 55.23 20.90 22.33
C ALA A 6 55.41 22.38 22.69
N ALA A 7 55.34 23.22 21.71
CA ALA A 7 55.12 24.67 21.84
C ALA A 7 55.59 25.35 20.53
N LEU A 8 54.61 25.62 19.67
CA LEU A 8 54.68 26.69 18.64
C LEU A 8 53.59 26.46 17.57
N LEU A 9 52.36 26.74 17.95
CA LEU A 9 51.27 27.09 17.00
C LEU A 9 50.07 27.58 17.80
N ALA A 10 50.23 28.66 18.52
CA ALA A 10 49.14 29.41 19.12
C ALA A 10 49.57 30.86 19.15
N LEU A 11 49.32 31.58 18.06
CA LEU A 11 49.40 33.07 18.02
C LEU A 11 49.23 33.53 16.56
N LEU A 12 48.00 33.58 16.09
CA LEU A 12 47.59 34.38 14.90
C LEU A 12 46.08 34.37 14.75
N LEU A 13 45.36 34.96 15.71
CA LEU A 13 43.94 35.30 15.60
C LEU A 13 43.65 36.41 16.62
N LEU A 14 44.05 37.66 16.30
CA LEU A 14 43.52 38.85 16.99
C LEU A 14 43.98 40.07 16.23
N ALA A 15 43.23 40.51 15.26
CA ALA A 15 43.15 41.90 14.82
C ALA A 15 42.09 42.05 13.72
N ALA A 16 40.94 42.56 14.09
CA ALA A 16 40.16 43.53 13.34
C ALA A 16 38.75 43.62 13.90
N CYS A 17 38.57 44.44 14.89
CA CYS A 17 37.31 45.09 15.20
C CYS A 17 37.61 46.56 15.32
N THR A 18 37.09 47.35 14.36
CA THR A 18 36.53 48.69 14.62
C THR A 18 36.15 49.32 13.28
N GLY A 19 34.89 49.64 13.13
CA GLY A 19 34.34 50.38 12.00
C GLY A 19 32.80 50.35 12.08
N GLY A 20 32.22 51.30 12.81
CA GLY A 20 30.78 51.49 12.88
C GLY A 20 30.21 52.01 11.56
N GLY A 21 29.00 51.62 11.21
CA GLY A 21 28.20 52.12 10.09
C GLY A 21 26.80 51.57 10.16
N ASN A 22 25.82 52.42 10.41
CA ASN A 22 24.39 52.16 10.30
C ASN A 22 24.02 51.69 8.91
N GLY A 23 23.07 50.73 8.82
CA GLY A 23 22.33 50.50 7.58
C GLY A 23 21.77 49.12 7.45
N ASP A 24 20.46 49.04 7.57
CA ASP A 24 19.53 48.17 6.85
C ASP A 24 19.72 46.64 6.79
N GLY A 25 18.68 45.97 7.23
CA GLY A 25 18.23 44.61 6.94
C GLY A 25 19.06 43.73 6.02
N ASP A 26 20.02 42.99 6.55
CA ASP A 26 20.69 41.92 5.82
C ASP A 26 19.91 40.60 6.03
N GLY A 27 18.92 40.39 5.14
CA GLY A 27 18.38 39.07 4.92
C GLY A 27 19.49 38.20 4.35
N THR A 28 20.07 37.33 5.16
CA THR A 28 20.97 36.28 4.69
C THR A 28 20.26 35.57 3.54
N PRO A 29 20.80 35.56 2.30
CA PRO A 29 20.17 34.81 1.23
C PRO A 29 20.14 33.36 1.66
N ALA A 30 18.92 32.78 1.73
CA ALA A 30 18.75 31.35 1.92
C ALA A 30 19.64 30.66 0.87
N ALA A 31 20.56 29.82 1.31
CA ALA A 31 21.44 29.08 0.42
C ALA A 31 20.55 28.36 -0.61
N SER A 32 20.66 28.77 -1.88
CA SER A 32 19.93 28.15 -2.96
C SER A 32 20.22 26.64 -2.93
N ALA A 33 19.21 25.81 -2.90
CA ALA A 33 19.39 24.35 -3.01
C ALA A 33 20.27 24.07 -4.24
N PRO A 34 21.21 23.10 -4.17
CA PRO A 34 22.05 22.78 -5.31
C PRO A 34 21.19 22.42 -6.51
N ALA A 35 21.58 22.89 -7.69
CA ALA A 35 20.83 22.59 -8.93
C ALA A 35 20.83 21.09 -9.23
N ASP A 36 19.71 20.58 -9.71
CA ASP A 36 19.57 19.18 -10.11
C ASP A 36 20.58 18.80 -11.20
N VAL A 37 21.21 17.63 -11.03
CA VAL A 37 22.14 17.07 -12.02
C VAL A 37 21.34 16.40 -13.14
N PRO A 38 21.48 16.82 -14.42
CA PRO A 38 20.82 16.17 -15.55
C PRO A 38 21.14 14.67 -15.64
N GLY A 39 20.18 13.88 -16.12
CA GLY A 39 20.39 12.44 -16.31
C GLY A 39 19.14 11.59 -16.08
N VAL A 40 19.37 10.33 -15.75
CA VAL A 40 18.29 9.34 -15.56
C VAL A 40 17.84 9.37 -14.10
N ILE A 41 16.52 9.60 -13.90
CA ILE A 41 15.82 9.43 -12.62
C ILE A 41 15.45 7.95 -12.49
N VAL A 42 16.02 7.28 -11.52
CA VAL A 42 15.78 5.85 -11.29
C VAL A 42 14.65 5.69 -10.27
N VAL A 43 13.54 5.10 -10.72
CA VAL A 43 12.36 4.81 -9.89
C VAL A 43 12.38 3.34 -9.51
N ALA A 44 12.55 3.02 -8.22
CA ALA A 44 12.44 1.66 -7.69
C ALA A 44 11.00 1.41 -7.21
N SER A 45 10.38 0.36 -7.70
CA SER A 45 8.99 -0.02 -7.36
C SER A 45 8.86 -1.52 -7.31
N GLY A 46 7.91 -2.06 -6.55
CA GLY A 46 7.53 -3.46 -6.64
C GLY A 46 7.08 -3.82 -8.06
N ARG A 47 7.00 -5.12 -8.35
CA ARG A 47 6.57 -5.63 -9.66
C ARG A 47 5.23 -5.03 -10.08
N ASP A 48 5.12 -4.62 -11.34
CA ASP A 48 3.85 -4.16 -11.90
C ASP A 48 2.95 -5.37 -12.17
N VAL A 49 1.89 -5.49 -11.35
CA VAL A 49 0.91 -6.58 -11.44
C VAL A 49 0.02 -6.51 -12.69
N THR A 50 0.07 -5.40 -13.45
CA THR A 50 -0.61 -5.28 -14.75
C THR A 50 0.17 -5.92 -15.90
N GLY A 51 1.35 -6.46 -15.62
CA GLY A 51 2.17 -7.26 -16.52
C GLY A 51 3.29 -6.47 -17.20
N LYS A 52 3.97 -7.13 -18.12
CA LYS A 52 5.07 -6.53 -18.90
C LYS A 52 4.53 -5.32 -19.69
N ASN A 53 5.21 -4.19 -19.60
CA ASN A 53 4.76 -2.89 -20.10
C ASN A 53 3.42 -2.43 -19.46
N GLY A 54 3.22 -2.77 -18.19
CA GLY A 54 2.06 -2.38 -17.42
C GLY A 54 1.91 -0.87 -17.25
N VAL A 55 0.87 -0.44 -16.53
CA VAL A 55 0.51 0.97 -16.43
C VAL A 55 1.62 1.84 -15.86
N ARG A 56 2.43 1.33 -14.93
CA ARG A 56 3.55 2.09 -14.35
C ARG A 56 4.61 2.41 -15.39
N GLN A 57 4.99 1.43 -16.23
CA GLN A 57 5.93 1.67 -17.33
C GLN A 57 5.34 2.64 -18.36
N GLN A 58 4.06 2.50 -18.71
CA GLN A 58 3.38 3.42 -19.65
C GLN A 58 3.39 4.86 -19.15
N LEU A 59 3.18 5.09 -17.85
CA LEU A 59 3.25 6.43 -17.24
C LEU A 59 4.69 6.99 -17.27
N ILE A 60 5.70 6.18 -17.02
CA ILE A 60 7.12 6.55 -17.15
C ILE A 60 7.43 6.94 -18.60
N ASP A 61 6.97 6.17 -19.58
CA ASP A 61 7.17 6.44 -21.00
C ASP A 61 6.48 7.71 -21.44
N ALA A 62 5.25 7.97 -20.95
CA ALA A 62 4.52 9.20 -21.20
C ALA A 62 5.27 10.44 -20.65
N TRP A 63 5.83 10.33 -19.42
CA TRP A 63 6.66 11.38 -18.86
C TRP A 63 7.94 11.61 -19.70
N ASN A 64 8.62 10.55 -20.08
CA ASN A 64 9.82 10.60 -20.93
C ASN A 64 9.55 11.29 -22.27
N LEU A 65 8.40 11.01 -22.90
CA LEU A 65 7.99 11.64 -24.13
C LEU A 65 7.72 13.15 -23.94
N ARG A 66 7.07 13.51 -22.83
CA ARG A 66 6.87 14.93 -22.45
C ARG A 66 8.19 15.65 -22.28
N GLU A 67 9.15 15.08 -21.54
CA GLU A 67 10.47 15.65 -21.31
C GLU A 67 11.26 15.78 -22.64
N GLN A 68 11.15 14.78 -23.51
CA GLN A 68 11.79 14.85 -24.84
C GLN A 68 11.26 15.99 -25.68
N ARG A 69 9.93 16.20 -25.69
CA ARG A 69 9.29 17.31 -26.44
C ARG A 69 9.67 18.67 -25.88
N ALA A 70 9.93 18.76 -24.59
CA ALA A 70 10.42 19.96 -23.93
C ALA A 70 11.93 20.21 -24.10
N GLY A 71 12.66 19.34 -24.81
CA GLY A 71 14.12 19.46 -24.97
C GLY A 71 14.89 19.18 -23.68
N SER A 72 14.26 18.53 -22.69
CA SER A 72 14.87 18.24 -21.40
C SER A 72 15.95 17.16 -21.50
N HIS A 73 16.98 17.27 -20.67
CA HIS A 73 18.05 16.29 -20.52
C HIS A 73 17.76 15.21 -19.47
N TYR A 74 16.53 15.19 -18.92
CA TYR A 74 16.10 14.19 -17.95
C TYR A 74 15.29 13.07 -18.61
N ARG A 75 15.44 11.86 -18.07
CA ARG A 75 14.63 10.69 -18.40
C ARG A 75 14.36 9.91 -17.11
N ALA A 76 13.24 9.22 -17.06
CA ALA A 76 12.93 8.30 -15.97
C ALA A 76 13.10 6.86 -16.42
N ARG A 77 13.49 5.98 -15.49
CA ARG A 77 13.62 4.54 -15.69
C ARG A 77 13.04 3.80 -14.51
N LEU A 78 12.12 2.89 -14.79
CA LEU A 78 11.55 1.99 -13.78
C LEU A 78 12.53 0.83 -13.51
N VAL A 79 12.70 0.49 -12.24
CA VAL A 79 13.39 -0.70 -11.76
C VAL A 79 12.41 -1.47 -10.89
N GLU A 80 12.02 -2.65 -11.32
CA GLU A 80 11.16 -3.52 -10.54
C GLU A 80 11.96 -4.29 -9.48
N LEU A 81 11.50 -4.22 -8.24
CA LEU A 81 12.02 -4.98 -7.12
C LEU A 81 11.26 -6.31 -7.04
N PRO A 82 11.95 -7.45 -7.02
CA PRO A 82 11.32 -8.76 -6.85
C PRO A 82 10.93 -9.00 -5.40
N GLY A 83 10.11 -10.03 -5.19
CA GLY A 83 9.80 -10.57 -3.88
C GLY A 83 8.55 -10.00 -3.24
N SER A 84 8.31 -10.44 -2.02
CA SER A 84 7.23 -9.98 -1.14
C SER A 84 7.45 -8.53 -0.66
N ALA A 85 6.44 -7.95 -0.01
CA ALA A 85 6.56 -6.63 0.61
C ALA A 85 7.77 -6.56 1.57
N ASP A 86 7.95 -7.58 2.43
CA ASP A 86 9.04 -7.64 3.41
C ASP A 86 10.42 -7.69 2.75
N GLU A 87 10.55 -8.44 1.65
CA GLU A 87 11.79 -8.51 0.87
C GLU A 87 12.09 -7.19 0.17
N GLN A 88 11.08 -6.52 -0.40
CA GLN A 88 11.23 -5.21 -1.03
C GLN A 88 11.65 -4.16 0.00
N ARG A 89 11.02 -4.15 1.20
CA ARG A 89 11.42 -3.29 2.30
C ARG A 89 12.89 -3.48 2.66
N SER A 90 13.32 -4.73 2.85
CA SER A 90 14.70 -5.07 3.18
C SER A 90 15.70 -4.62 2.12
N GLN A 91 15.36 -4.80 0.83
CA GLN A 91 16.19 -4.36 -0.29
C GLN A 91 16.32 -2.82 -0.33
N LEU A 92 15.22 -2.09 -0.11
CA LEU A 92 15.23 -0.62 -0.09
C LEU A 92 16.03 -0.10 1.09
N LEU A 93 15.82 -0.63 2.30
CA LEU A 93 16.59 -0.26 3.49
C LEU A 93 18.09 -0.47 3.26
N GLY A 94 18.50 -1.65 2.81
CA GLY A 94 19.91 -1.95 2.53
C GLY A 94 20.52 -1.02 1.47
N ALA A 95 19.78 -0.71 0.40
CA ALA A 95 20.25 0.20 -0.62
C ALA A 95 20.40 1.66 -0.13
N LEU A 96 19.41 2.17 0.63
CA LEU A 96 19.42 3.57 1.06
C LEU A 96 20.34 3.80 2.27
N GLN A 97 20.44 2.86 3.21
CA GLN A 97 21.37 2.94 4.35
C GLN A 97 22.83 2.92 3.91
N SER A 98 23.15 2.29 2.79
CA SER A 98 24.50 2.33 2.21
C SER A 98 24.87 3.69 1.58
N ARG A 99 23.97 4.69 1.66
CA ARG A 99 24.11 6.03 1.02
C ARG A 99 24.38 5.93 -0.48
N SER A 100 23.79 4.94 -1.12
CA SER A 100 23.91 4.74 -2.56
C SER A 100 22.88 5.61 -3.29
N ALA A 101 23.33 6.47 -4.20
CA ALA A 101 22.46 7.20 -5.14
C ALA A 101 21.90 6.29 -6.25
N LYS A 102 21.68 5.01 -5.96
CA LYS A 102 21.17 4.02 -6.92
C LYS A 102 19.73 4.31 -7.35
N TYR A 103 18.92 4.85 -6.46
CA TYR A 103 17.53 5.20 -6.69
C TYR A 103 17.30 6.67 -6.37
N ASP A 104 16.58 7.39 -7.23
CA ASP A 104 16.14 8.76 -7.00
C ASP A 104 14.74 8.80 -6.38
N VAL A 105 13.86 7.91 -6.84
CA VAL A 105 12.49 7.75 -6.35
C VAL A 105 12.29 6.30 -5.90
N VAL A 106 11.65 6.13 -4.76
CA VAL A 106 11.25 4.83 -4.22
C VAL A 106 9.76 4.78 -4.01
N ASN A 107 9.16 3.62 -4.34
CA ASN A 107 7.76 3.33 -4.10
C ASN A 107 7.65 2.52 -2.81
N LEU A 108 7.11 3.15 -1.77
CA LEU A 108 7.04 2.62 -0.40
C LEU A 108 5.62 2.14 -0.10
N ASP A 109 5.48 1.02 0.61
CA ASP A 109 4.21 0.72 1.29
C ASP A 109 3.83 1.88 2.21
N VAL A 110 2.55 2.15 2.33
CA VAL A 110 2.01 3.26 3.14
C VAL A 110 2.51 3.25 4.58
N THR A 111 2.85 2.10 5.12
CA THR A 111 3.33 1.91 6.50
C THR A 111 4.82 2.22 6.68
N TRP A 112 5.61 2.27 5.59
CA TRP A 112 7.07 2.46 5.70
C TRP A 112 7.48 3.93 5.73
N VAL A 113 6.56 4.85 5.41
CA VAL A 113 6.88 6.30 5.37
C VAL A 113 7.43 6.81 6.70
N PRO A 114 6.85 6.50 7.88
CA PRO A 114 7.43 6.90 9.17
C PRO A 114 8.86 6.39 9.38
N GLU A 115 9.10 5.12 9.10
CA GLU A 115 10.42 4.49 9.27
C GLU A 115 11.49 5.14 8.37
N PHE A 116 11.19 5.29 7.08
CA PHE A 116 12.13 5.85 6.11
C PHE A 116 12.38 7.34 6.34
N ALA A 117 11.36 8.09 6.78
CA ALA A 117 11.47 9.49 7.13
C ALA A 117 12.32 9.71 8.40
N SER A 118 12.01 8.98 9.47
CA SER A 118 12.75 9.06 10.75
C SER A 118 14.19 8.61 10.62
N ALA A 119 14.47 7.61 9.78
CA ALA A 119 15.84 7.19 9.48
C ALA A 119 16.58 8.14 8.53
N GLY A 120 15.95 9.22 8.05
CA GLY A 120 16.55 10.19 7.14
C GLY A 120 16.88 9.63 5.75
N LEU A 121 16.19 8.55 5.31
CA LEU A 121 16.43 7.88 4.03
C LEU A 121 15.69 8.55 2.87
N ILE A 122 14.63 9.29 3.17
CA ILE A 122 13.83 10.06 2.21
C ILE A 122 13.76 11.53 2.63
N GLY A 123 13.61 12.42 1.66
CA GLY A 123 13.50 13.87 1.89
C GLY A 123 12.05 14.33 2.01
N ALA A 124 11.82 15.44 2.71
CA ALA A 124 10.52 16.09 2.71
C ALA A 124 10.17 16.59 1.29
N LEU A 125 8.90 16.48 0.93
CA LEU A 125 8.34 16.89 -0.35
C LEU A 125 7.52 18.18 -0.20
N PRO A 126 7.27 18.90 -1.32
CA PRO A 126 6.35 20.03 -1.31
C PRO A 126 4.94 19.63 -0.85
N GLU A 127 4.35 20.46 0.04
CA GLU A 127 3.01 20.21 0.61
C GLU A 127 1.90 20.07 -0.44
N ASP A 128 2.02 20.75 -1.57
CA ASP A 128 1.04 20.76 -2.66
C ASP A 128 0.99 19.43 -3.46
N LEU A 129 1.87 18.48 -3.17
CA LEU A 129 1.75 17.11 -3.69
C LEU A 129 0.62 16.32 -3.04
N VAL A 130 0.19 16.72 -1.85
CA VAL A 130 -0.94 16.14 -1.11
C VAL A 130 -1.99 17.22 -0.90
N ASP A 131 -2.68 17.57 -2.00
CA ASP A 131 -3.74 18.58 -2.04
C ASP A 131 -5.11 18.00 -1.64
N GLY A 132 -6.15 18.85 -1.58
CA GLY A 132 -7.51 18.46 -1.18
C GLY A 132 -8.24 17.51 -2.14
N ASP A 133 -7.64 17.13 -3.27
CA ASP A 133 -8.17 16.11 -4.20
C ASP A 133 -7.73 14.69 -3.79
N VAL A 134 -6.68 14.55 -2.97
CA VAL A 134 -6.27 13.25 -2.42
C VAL A 134 -7.31 12.78 -1.39
N ILE A 135 -7.70 11.51 -1.46
CA ILE A 135 -8.63 10.90 -0.51
C ILE A 135 -8.08 11.08 0.92
N PRO A 136 -8.84 11.62 1.88
CA PRO A 136 -8.33 11.99 3.21
C PRO A 136 -7.58 10.86 3.93
N SER A 137 -8.16 9.66 4.00
CA SER A 137 -7.51 8.48 4.61
C SER A 137 -6.18 8.12 3.93
N VAL A 138 -6.06 8.34 2.62
CA VAL A 138 -4.84 8.09 1.85
C VAL A 138 -3.82 9.21 2.06
N ALA A 139 -4.25 10.48 2.17
CA ALA A 139 -3.39 11.64 2.38
C ALA A 139 -2.57 11.54 3.68
N GLU A 140 -3.14 10.98 4.73
CA GLU A 140 -2.47 10.75 6.01
C GLU A 140 -1.24 9.85 5.87
N THR A 141 -1.27 8.86 4.99
CA THR A 141 -0.15 7.92 4.79
C THR A 141 1.12 8.57 4.25
N ALA A 142 0.99 9.74 3.64
CA ALA A 142 2.10 10.50 3.04
C ALA A 142 2.87 11.36 4.04
N ARG A 143 2.36 11.50 5.27
CA ARG A 143 2.85 12.44 6.28
C ARG A 143 3.50 11.73 7.46
N TRP A 144 4.51 12.37 8.00
CA TRP A 144 5.13 12.00 9.27
C TRP A 144 5.67 13.26 9.96
N ASP A 145 5.52 13.35 11.28
CA ASP A 145 6.00 14.49 12.08
C ASP A 145 5.64 15.86 11.44
N GLY A 146 4.37 16.00 11.07
CA GLY A 146 3.82 17.23 10.49
C GLY A 146 4.29 17.60 9.07
N LYS A 147 5.08 16.75 8.39
CA LYS A 147 5.64 17.03 7.05
C LYS A 147 5.17 15.99 6.04
N VAL A 148 5.10 16.40 4.77
CA VAL A 148 4.93 15.48 3.64
C VAL A 148 6.27 14.87 3.27
N TYR A 149 6.38 13.54 3.29
CA TYR A 149 7.58 12.80 2.86
C TYR A 149 7.37 11.96 1.62
N ALA A 150 6.11 11.74 1.25
CA ALA A 150 5.77 10.94 0.09
C ALA A 150 4.52 11.51 -0.60
N ALA A 151 4.24 11.07 -1.81
CA ALA A 151 3.00 11.36 -2.52
C ALA A 151 2.26 10.05 -2.82
N PRO A 152 0.98 9.91 -2.47
CA PRO A 152 0.19 8.72 -2.77
C PRO A 152 0.16 8.44 -4.28
N PHE A 153 0.48 7.20 -4.67
CA PHE A 153 0.61 6.80 -6.07
C PHE A 153 -0.45 5.80 -6.49
N ASN A 154 -0.67 4.77 -5.73
CA ASN A 154 -1.84 3.91 -5.81
C ASN A 154 -2.24 3.50 -4.40
N SER A 155 -3.54 3.39 -4.18
CA SER A 155 -4.08 2.89 -2.93
C SER A 155 -4.57 1.45 -3.10
N ASP A 156 -4.87 0.81 -1.99
CA ASP A 156 -5.50 -0.49 -1.90
C ASP A 156 -6.43 -0.53 -0.69
N VAL A 157 -7.43 -1.43 -0.73
CA VAL A 157 -8.32 -1.70 0.40
C VAL A 157 -8.80 -3.14 0.32
N GLY A 158 -8.97 -3.80 1.46
CA GLY A 158 -9.54 -5.15 1.50
C GLY A 158 -10.96 -5.17 0.94
N LEU A 159 -11.21 -6.06 -0.03
CA LEU A 159 -12.51 -6.29 -0.64
C LEU A 159 -12.87 -7.77 -0.58
N LEU A 160 -14.17 -8.09 -0.59
CA LEU A 160 -14.68 -9.44 -0.70
C LEU A 160 -15.12 -9.72 -2.14
N TYR A 161 -14.39 -10.61 -2.82
CA TYR A 161 -14.77 -11.19 -4.10
C TYR A 161 -15.56 -12.46 -3.88
N TYR A 162 -16.58 -12.73 -4.71
CA TYR A 162 -17.41 -13.91 -4.55
C TYR A 162 -17.86 -14.50 -5.88
N ARG A 163 -18.08 -15.80 -5.90
CA ARG A 163 -18.54 -16.59 -7.03
C ARG A 163 -20.07 -16.62 -7.06
N ARG A 164 -20.67 -15.83 -7.96
CA ARG A 164 -22.13 -15.82 -8.17
C ARG A 164 -22.64 -17.19 -8.61
N ASP A 165 -21.91 -17.85 -9.50
CA ASP A 165 -22.25 -19.18 -10.01
C ASP A 165 -22.25 -20.26 -8.89
N HIS A 166 -21.39 -20.15 -7.86
CA HIS A 166 -21.46 -21.00 -6.68
C HIS A 166 -22.73 -20.73 -5.87
N LEU A 167 -23.08 -19.44 -5.69
CA LEU A 167 -24.30 -19.04 -4.97
C LEU A 167 -25.58 -19.49 -5.71
N GLU A 168 -25.62 -19.31 -7.02
CA GLU A 168 -26.72 -19.75 -7.86
C GLU A 168 -26.90 -21.29 -7.80
N ARG A 169 -25.79 -22.03 -7.89
CA ARG A 169 -25.80 -23.49 -7.74
C ARG A 169 -26.35 -23.91 -6.38
N ALA A 170 -26.06 -23.18 -5.33
CA ALA A 170 -26.57 -23.41 -3.98
C ALA A 170 -28.01 -22.92 -3.79
N ASN A 171 -28.67 -22.40 -4.83
CA ASN A 171 -30.00 -21.80 -4.82
C ASN A 171 -30.13 -20.60 -3.86
N VAL A 172 -29.09 -19.76 -3.76
CA VAL A 172 -29.20 -18.48 -3.07
C VAL A 172 -30.10 -17.56 -3.89
N GLU A 173 -31.25 -17.15 -3.33
CA GLU A 173 -32.28 -16.37 -4.04
C GLU A 173 -31.75 -15.03 -4.61
N ARG A 174 -30.75 -14.40 -3.93
CA ARG A 174 -30.14 -13.14 -4.32
C ARG A 174 -28.62 -13.28 -4.35
N PRO A 175 -28.06 -13.71 -5.48
CA PRO A 175 -26.61 -13.85 -5.61
C PRO A 175 -25.87 -12.51 -5.73
N ASP A 176 -26.59 -11.38 -5.81
CA ASP A 176 -26.02 -10.03 -5.70
C ASP A 176 -25.99 -9.60 -4.23
N LEU A 177 -24.78 -9.61 -3.63
CA LEU A 177 -24.58 -9.37 -2.21
C LEU A 177 -24.50 -7.89 -1.82
N ARG A 178 -24.83 -6.98 -2.75
CA ARG A 178 -24.90 -5.55 -2.43
C ARG A 178 -26.12 -5.22 -1.55
N PRO A 179 -26.01 -4.33 -0.54
CA PRO A 179 -24.93 -3.35 -0.32
C PRO A 179 -23.69 -3.87 0.45
N GLY A 180 -23.64 -5.10 0.89
CA GLY A 180 -22.57 -5.69 1.67
C GLY A 180 -23.07 -6.77 2.61
N LEU A 181 -22.19 -7.36 3.39
CA LEU A 181 -22.44 -8.46 4.31
C LEU A 181 -21.86 -8.19 5.69
N THR A 182 -22.43 -8.85 6.70
CA THR A 182 -21.76 -9.12 7.98
C THR A 182 -21.03 -10.46 7.92
N TRP A 183 -20.04 -10.67 8.80
CA TRP A 183 -19.36 -11.96 8.93
C TRP A 183 -20.32 -13.11 9.24
N LYS A 184 -21.38 -12.82 10.01
CA LYS A 184 -22.44 -13.81 10.32
C LYS A 184 -23.21 -14.23 9.07
N GLU A 185 -23.52 -13.30 8.20
CA GLU A 185 -24.21 -13.58 6.93
C GLU A 185 -23.29 -14.30 5.95
N LEU A 186 -22.00 -13.93 5.89
CA LEU A 186 -21.02 -14.64 5.09
C LEU A 186 -20.93 -16.12 5.47
N ARG A 187 -20.86 -16.44 6.76
CA ARG A 187 -20.85 -17.83 7.24
C ARG A 187 -22.10 -18.61 6.84
N LYS A 188 -23.28 -18.00 6.95
CA LYS A 188 -24.53 -18.63 6.50
C LYS A 188 -24.52 -18.93 5.00
N LEU A 189 -23.92 -18.03 4.20
CA LEU A 189 -23.76 -18.28 2.77
C LEU A 189 -22.79 -19.43 2.51
N ILE A 190 -21.69 -19.50 3.26
CA ILE A 190 -20.74 -20.62 3.19
C ILE A 190 -21.45 -21.95 3.52
N ASP A 191 -22.17 -22.03 4.63
CA ASP A 191 -22.96 -23.22 5.01
C ASP A 191 -23.94 -23.63 3.88
N THR A 192 -24.54 -22.63 3.22
CA THR A 192 -25.48 -22.88 2.10
C THR A 192 -24.76 -23.44 0.87
N VAL A 193 -23.58 -22.90 0.53
CA VAL A 193 -22.76 -23.38 -0.60
C VAL A 193 -22.23 -24.79 -0.32
N GLU A 194 -21.80 -25.08 0.91
CA GLU A 194 -21.33 -26.40 1.32
C GLU A 194 -22.40 -27.47 1.22
N GLY A 195 -23.69 -27.12 1.39
CA GLY A 195 -24.81 -28.02 1.16
C GLY A 195 -25.00 -28.46 -0.30
N ARG A 196 -24.44 -27.70 -1.27
CA ARG A 196 -24.54 -27.97 -2.72
C ARG A 196 -23.29 -27.47 -3.46
N PRO A 197 -22.14 -28.05 -3.19
CA PRO A 197 -20.87 -27.54 -3.75
C PRO A 197 -20.80 -27.79 -5.27
N VAL A 198 -20.01 -26.95 -5.93
CA VAL A 198 -19.60 -27.20 -7.32
C VAL A 198 -18.42 -28.20 -7.34
N PRO A 199 -18.14 -28.88 -8.46
CA PRO A 199 -16.95 -29.71 -8.60
C PRO A 199 -15.67 -28.88 -8.35
N GLY A 200 -14.77 -29.42 -7.52
CA GLY A 200 -13.52 -28.75 -7.16
C GLY A 200 -13.61 -27.80 -5.95
N TYR A 201 -14.81 -27.49 -5.46
CA TYR A 201 -14.98 -26.73 -4.23
C TYR A 201 -14.40 -27.49 -3.01
N SER A 202 -13.63 -26.77 -2.20
CA SER A 202 -12.97 -27.33 -0.99
C SER A 202 -13.46 -26.67 0.29
N GLN A 203 -13.61 -25.33 0.31
CA GLN A 203 -13.98 -24.59 1.51
C GLN A 203 -14.61 -23.23 1.18
N GLY A 204 -15.24 -22.57 2.17
CA GLY A 204 -15.99 -21.31 2.01
C GLY A 204 -15.19 -20.17 1.44
N TRP A 205 -14.11 -19.78 2.13
CA TRP A 205 -13.34 -18.63 1.73
C TRP A 205 -11.82 -18.81 1.88
N THR A 206 -11.07 -17.95 1.22
CA THR A 206 -9.61 -17.87 1.34
C THR A 206 -9.14 -16.42 1.48
N THR A 207 -7.95 -16.27 2.06
CA THR A 207 -7.27 -15.01 2.29
C THR A 207 -5.77 -15.26 2.48
N GLN A 208 -5.00 -14.21 2.78
CA GLN A 208 -3.55 -14.23 2.91
C GLN A 208 -3.13 -14.40 4.36
N LEU A 209 -2.80 -15.62 4.83
CA LEU A 209 -2.41 -15.92 6.20
C LEU A 209 -0.99 -16.46 6.36
N ALA A 210 -0.19 -16.55 5.30
CA ALA A 210 1.22 -16.91 5.41
C ALA A 210 1.98 -15.94 6.36
N ALA A 211 3.15 -16.37 6.84
CA ALA A 211 3.92 -15.62 7.83
C ALA A 211 4.66 -14.43 7.20
N TYR A 212 3.92 -13.42 6.75
CA TYR A 212 4.40 -12.16 6.16
C TYR A 212 3.37 -11.05 6.42
N GLU A 213 3.54 -9.88 5.81
CA GLU A 213 2.68 -8.70 5.96
C GLU A 213 1.18 -8.98 5.75
N GLY A 214 0.80 -9.93 4.88
CA GLY A 214 -0.60 -10.31 4.66
C GLY A 214 -1.31 -10.80 5.93
N ARG A 215 -0.60 -11.52 6.81
CA ARG A 215 -1.13 -11.91 8.13
C ARG A 215 -1.38 -10.70 9.02
N THR A 216 -0.46 -9.75 9.06
CA THR A 216 -0.64 -8.49 9.80
C THR A 216 -1.89 -7.75 9.31
N VAL A 217 -2.06 -7.63 8.00
CA VAL A 217 -3.26 -7.00 7.41
C VAL A 217 -4.54 -7.68 7.86
N ASN A 218 -4.65 -9.01 7.70
CA ASN A 218 -5.86 -9.76 8.09
C ASN A 218 -6.14 -9.65 9.60
N ALA A 219 -5.09 -9.63 10.43
CA ALA A 219 -5.24 -9.46 11.86
C ALA A 219 -5.73 -8.05 12.22
N VAL A 220 -5.16 -6.99 11.64
CA VAL A 220 -5.62 -5.61 11.87
C VAL A 220 -7.07 -5.42 11.40
N GLU A 221 -7.46 -6.01 10.26
CA GLU A 221 -8.87 -6.00 9.80
C GLU A 221 -9.81 -6.68 10.83
N ALA A 222 -9.37 -7.78 11.42
CA ALA A 222 -10.15 -8.48 12.45
C ALA A 222 -10.24 -7.63 13.73
N PHE A 223 -9.13 -7.10 14.20
CA PHE A 223 -9.05 -6.33 15.45
C PHE A 223 -9.86 -5.04 15.34
N ALA A 224 -9.67 -4.27 14.27
CA ALA A 224 -10.45 -3.04 14.02
C ALA A 224 -11.94 -3.28 13.77
N SER A 225 -12.34 -4.52 13.44
CA SER A 225 -13.76 -4.87 13.33
C SER A 225 -14.37 -5.31 14.67
N ALA A 226 -13.54 -5.73 15.63
CA ALA A 226 -13.99 -6.14 16.96
C ALA A 226 -14.03 -4.99 17.94
N VAL A 227 -13.06 -4.07 17.83
CA VAL A 227 -12.85 -2.94 18.76
C VAL A 227 -13.13 -1.64 18.03
N GLU A 228 -14.03 -0.81 18.59
CA GLU A 228 -14.31 0.53 18.06
C GLU A 228 -13.07 1.43 18.28
N ASP A 229 -12.76 2.26 17.31
CA ASP A 229 -11.59 3.15 17.30
C ASP A 229 -10.25 2.46 17.61
N PHE A 230 -10.12 1.19 17.19
CA PHE A 230 -8.93 0.39 17.42
C PHE A 230 -7.66 1.07 16.93
N ALA A 231 -6.69 1.27 17.82
CA ALA A 231 -5.36 1.77 17.53
C ALA A 231 -4.33 1.03 18.41
N LEU A 232 -3.23 0.61 17.81
CA LEU A 232 -2.11 -0.03 18.53
C LEU A 232 -0.99 0.93 18.86
N VAL A 233 -0.99 2.12 18.25
CA VAL A 233 -0.02 3.18 18.49
C VAL A 233 -0.70 4.54 18.47
N ASP A 234 -0.13 5.51 19.19
CA ASP A 234 -0.51 6.92 19.12
C ASP A 234 0.02 7.62 17.84
N GLU A 235 -0.17 8.93 17.75
CA GLU A 235 0.29 9.75 16.61
C GLU A 235 1.81 9.81 16.50
N GLU A 236 2.53 9.66 17.60
CA GLU A 236 3.99 9.63 17.72
C GLU A 236 4.57 8.24 17.39
N GLY A 237 3.72 7.20 17.37
CA GLY A 237 4.09 5.83 17.05
C GLY A 237 4.43 4.95 18.26
N HIS A 238 4.12 5.42 19.49
CA HIS A 238 4.29 4.66 20.73
C HIS A 238 3.15 3.67 20.92
N TYR A 239 3.44 2.53 21.55
CA TYR A 239 2.46 1.48 21.76
C TYR A 239 1.40 1.84 22.81
N THR A 240 0.12 1.77 22.43
CA THR A 240 -1.02 2.10 23.29
C THR A 240 -2.02 0.98 23.50
N GLY A 241 -1.79 -0.20 22.91
CA GLY A 241 -2.71 -1.34 23.01
C GLY A 241 -2.90 -1.88 24.41
N SER A 242 -4.02 -2.53 24.66
CA SER A 242 -4.38 -3.20 25.91
C SER A 242 -4.63 -4.69 25.73
N VAL A 243 -4.44 -5.48 26.79
CA VAL A 243 -4.73 -6.93 26.78
C VAL A 243 -6.21 -7.20 26.47
N GLU A 244 -7.11 -6.34 26.89
CA GLU A 244 -8.55 -6.46 26.66
C GLU A 244 -8.87 -6.34 25.16
N GLU A 245 -8.45 -5.25 24.52
CA GLU A 245 -8.63 -5.03 23.07
C GLU A 245 -7.96 -6.11 22.22
N LEU A 246 -6.75 -6.53 22.61
CA LEU A 246 -6.07 -7.62 21.95
C LEU A 246 -6.82 -8.95 22.07
N THR A 247 -7.46 -9.21 23.22
CA THR A 247 -8.26 -10.43 23.44
C THR A 247 -9.48 -10.45 22.52
N GLU A 248 -10.19 -9.31 22.37
CA GLU A 248 -11.32 -9.16 21.45
C GLU A 248 -10.90 -9.33 19.98
N GLY A 249 -9.80 -8.67 19.59
CA GLY A 249 -9.25 -8.78 18.24
C GLY A 249 -8.81 -10.20 17.89
N ILE A 250 -8.14 -10.89 18.82
CA ILE A 250 -7.75 -12.30 18.65
C ILE A 250 -8.99 -13.20 18.55
N ALA A 251 -10.03 -12.95 19.33
CA ALA A 251 -11.28 -13.70 19.23
C ALA A 251 -11.93 -13.54 17.87
N GLU A 252 -11.92 -12.35 17.30
CA GLU A 252 -12.45 -12.09 15.96
C GLU A 252 -11.58 -12.75 14.88
N LEU A 253 -10.26 -12.61 14.97
CA LEU A 253 -9.33 -13.26 14.04
C LEU A 253 -9.52 -14.78 14.04
N ARG A 254 -9.65 -15.39 15.23
CA ARG A 254 -9.94 -16.82 15.38
C ARG A 254 -11.23 -17.20 14.66
N ARG A 255 -12.30 -16.41 14.84
CA ARG A 255 -13.57 -16.65 14.14
C ARG A 255 -13.44 -16.60 12.62
N ARG A 256 -12.58 -15.69 12.10
CA ARG A 256 -12.36 -15.55 10.66
C ARG A 256 -11.49 -16.65 10.07
N THR A 257 -10.68 -17.31 10.89
CA THR A 257 -9.73 -18.34 10.47
C THR A 257 -10.11 -19.75 10.89
N GLU A 258 -11.36 -19.95 11.38
CA GLU A 258 -11.90 -21.28 11.68
C GLU A 258 -11.84 -22.18 10.43
N THR A 259 -11.24 -23.36 10.56
CA THR A 259 -11.07 -24.33 9.46
C THR A 259 -12.40 -24.85 8.90
N ALA A 260 -13.50 -24.68 9.65
CA ALA A 260 -14.86 -24.97 9.15
C ALA A 260 -15.27 -24.03 7.99
N TYR A 261 -14.69 -22.83 7.88
CA TYR A 261 -15.07 -21.82 6.88
C TYR A 261 -13.90 -21.42 5.98
N THR A 262 -12.69 -21.49 6.49
CA THR A 262 -11.47 -21.00 5.84
C THR A 262 -10.71 -22.16 5.19
N LEU A 263 -10.28 -21.98 3.94
CA LEU A 263 -9.46 -22.97 3.26
C LEU A 263 -8.22 -23.29 4.10
N PRO A 264 -7.94 -24.55 4.45
CA PRO A 264 -6.79 -24.91 5.29
C PRO A 264 -5.46 -24.40 4.74
N ASP A 265 -5.28 -24.40 3.41
CA ASP A 265 -4.06 -23.91 2.74
C ASP A 265 -3.87 -22.39 2.91
N ALA A 266 -4.89 -21.64 3.32
CA ALA A 266 -4.80 -20.18 3.51
C ALA A 266 -3.68 -19.78 4.50
N VAL A 267 -3.33 -20.65 5.47
CA VAL A 267 -2.23 -20.41 6.42
C VAL A 267 -0.85 -20.34 5.76
N HIS A 268 -0.75 -20.80 4.51
CA HIS A 268 0.46 -20.74 3.67
C HIS A 268 0.29 -19.83 2.46
N SER A 269 -0.90 -19.20 2.29
CA SER A 269 -1.22 -18.43 1.11
C SER A 269 -0.74 -16.97 1.24
N ASP A 270 -0.10 -16.51 0.19
CA ASP A 270 0.09 -15.11 -0.16
C ASP A 270 -1.00 -14.64 -1.15
N GLU A 271 -0.81 -13.46 -1.75
CA GLU A 271 -1.73 -12.91 -2.74
C GLU A 271 -1.88 -13.82 -3.97
N ALA A 272 -0.78 -14.40 -4.45
CA ALA A 272 -0.80 -15.22 -5.66
C ALA A 272 -1.50 -16.57 -5.40
N ALA A 273 -1.20 -17.21 -4.28
CA ALA A 273 -1.79 -18.50 -3.90
C ALA A 273 -3.30 -18.37 -3.65
N SER A 274 -3.73 -17.38 -2.86
CA SER A 274 -5.16 -17.17 -2.56
C SER A 274 -5.97 -16.78 -3.81
N LEU A 275 -5.37 -16.02 -4.74
CA LEU A 275 -5.98 -15.72 -6.04
C LEU A 275 -6.15 -16.99 -6.88
N SER A 276 -5.15 -17.88 -6.92
CA SER A 276 -5.20 -19.16 -7.66
C SER A 276 -6.29 -20.07 -7.08
N ASP A 277 -6.32 -20.26 -5.77
CA ASP A 277 -7.33 -21.06 -5.09
C ASP A 277 -8.77 -20.65 -5.45
N PHE A 278 -9.01 -19.34 -5.45
CA PHE A 278 -10.32 -18.79 -5.84
C PHE A 278 -10.61 -18.94 -7.33
N ALA A 279 -9.60 -18.67 -8.19
CA ALA A 279 -9.76 -18.79 -9.64
C ALA A 279 -10.00 -20.24 -10.09
N GLU A 280 -9.42 -21.22 -9.40
CA GLU A 280 -9.63 -22.64 -9.61
C GLU A 280 -11.00 -23.15 -9.07
N GLY A 281 -11.74 -22.30 -8.35
CA GLY A 281 -13.05 -22.64 -7.79
C GLY A 281 -13.00 -23.41 -6.48
N ARG A 282 -11.83 -23.50 -5.82
CA ARG A 282 -11.67 -24.15 -4.52
C ARG A 282 -12.46 -23.45 -3.42
N THR A 283 -12.68 -22.12 -3.57
CA THR A 283 -13.48 -21.32 -2.63
C THR A 283 -14.54 -20.48 -3.32
N ALA A 284 -15.64 -20.19 -2.61
CA ALA A 284 -16.70 -19.31 -3.09
C ALA A 284 -16.43 -17.83 -2.80
N PHE A 285 -15.57 -17.55 -1.83
CA PHE A 285 -15.23 -16.19 -1.38
C PHE A 285 -13.73 -16.00 -1.25
N LEU A 286 -13.26 -14.76 -1.55
CA LEU A 286 -11.86 -14.36 -1.49
C LEU A 286 -11.77 -12.96 -0.91
N ARG A 287 -10.98 -12.77 0.15
CA ARG A 287 -10.50 -11.44 0.53
C ARG A 287 -9.31 -11.09 -0.37
N HIS A 288 -9.36 -9.96 -1.07
CA HIS A 288 -8.21 -9.51 -1.87
C HIS A 288 -8.21 -8.00 -2.11
N TRP A 289 -7.14 -7.53 -2.75
CA TRP A 289 -6.92 -6.15 -3.14
C TRP A 289 -7.60 -5.80 -4.48
N PRO A 290 -7.84 -4.50 -4.80
CA PRO A 290 -8.51 -4.08 -6.04
C PRO A 290 -7.86 -4.55 -7.33
N TYR A 291 -6.54 -4.66 -7.39
CA TYR A 291 -5.80 -4.99 -8.60
C TYR A 291 -6.12 -6.39 -9.18
N VAL A 292 -6.72 -7.28 -8.39
CA VAL A 292 -7.13 -8.59 -8.90
C VAL A 292 -8.44 -8.54 -9.71
N TYR A 293 -9.21 -7.46 -9.61
CA TYR A 293 -10.48 -7.34 -10.34
C TYR A 293 -10.30 -7.55 -11.85
N PRO A 294 -9.36 -6.87 -12.55
CA PRO A 294 -9.11 -7.17 -13.95
C PRO A 294 -8.54 -8.58 -14.18
N ALA A 295 -7.72 -9.08 -13.27
CA ALA A 295 -7.16 -10.43 -13.38
C ALA A 295 -8.26 -11.50 -13.33
N LEU A 296 -9.20 -11.39 -12.40
CA LEU A 296 -10.34 -12.28 -12.28
C LEU A 296 -11.28 -12.20 -13.49
N HIS A 297 -11.48 -11.01 -14.06
CA HIS A 297 -12.32 -10.84 -15.26
C HIS A 297 -11.67 -11.35 -16.56
N ARG A 298 -10.42 -11.77 -16.54
CA ARG A 298 -9.86 -12.59 -17.65
C ARG A 298 -10.45 -14.01 -17.68
N THR A 299 -10.84 -14.53 -16.52
CA THR A 299 -11.40 -15.88 -16.33
C THR A 299 -12.92 -15.86 -16.20
N PHE A 300 -13.46 -14.94 -15.43
CA PHE A 300 -14.88 -14.90 -15.06
C PHE A 300 -15.64 -13.79 -15.77
N THR A 301 -16.87 -14.09 -16.15
CA THR A 301 -17.81 -13.08 -16.64
C THR A 301 -18.40 -12.26 -15.48
N ARG A 302 -19.09 -11.17 -15.82
CA ARG A 302 -19.82 -10.35 -14.84
C ARG A 302 -20.88 -11.14 -14.08
N GLU A 303 -21.49 -12.13 -14.73
CA GLU A 303 -22.50 -12.99 -14.14
C GLU A 303 -21.90 -13.99 -13.13
N GLN A 304 -20.64 -14.39 -13.32
CA GLN A 304 -19.95 -15.35 -12.46
C GLN A 304 -19.24 -14.73 -11.26
N LEU A 305 -18.81 -13.49 -11.38
CA LEU A 305 -18.00 -12.80 -10.35
C LEU A 305 -18.73 -11.58 -9.77
N GLY A 306 -18.71 -11.47 -8.46
CA GLY A 306 -19.14 -10.28 -7.74
C GLY A 306 -18.03 -9.72 -6.86
N VAL A 307 -18.17 -8.46 -6.47
CA VAL A 307 -17.33 -7.78 -5.49
C VAL A 307 -18.20 -6.91 -4.60
N VAL A 308 -17.87 -6.89 -3.31
CA VAL A 308 -18.51 -6.06 -2.28
C VAL A 308 -17.47 -5.59 -1.26
N PRO A 309 -17.79 -4.59 -0.42
CA PRO A 309 -16.93 -4.25 0.71
C PRO A 309 -16.65 -5.48 1.58
N LEU A 310 -15.45 -5.55 2.16
CA LEU A 310 -15.13 -6.58 3.15
C LEU A 310 -16.08 -6.43 4.35
N PRO A 311 -16.62 -7.53 4.91
CA PRO A 311 -17.40 -7.45 6.13
C PRO A 311 -16.58 -6.84 7.30
N GLY A 312 -17.15 -5.87 7.99
CA GLY A 312 -16.46 -5.12 9.05
C GLY A 312 -15.51 -4.03 8.52
N ARG A 313 -14.36 -3.86 9.16
CA ARG A 313 -13.36 -2.87 8.77
C ARG A 313 -12.34 -3.47 7.80
N ALA A 314 -11.96 -2.71 6.81
CA ALA A 314 -10.90 -3.07 5.85
C ALA A 314 -9.67 -2.19 6.05
N VAL A 315 -8.49 -2.77 5.91
CA VAL A 315 -7.22 -2.05 6.00
C VAL A 315 -6.94 -1.29 4.73
N LEU A 316 -6.48 -0.04 4.88
CA LEU A 316 -5.88 0.75 3.81
C LEU A 316 -4.49 0.19 3.48
N GLY A 317 -4.31 -0.16 2.25
CA GLY A 317 -3.03 -0.51 1.66
C GLY A 317 -2.59 0.50 0.62
N GLY A 318 -1.58 0.11 -0.14
CA GLY A 318 -1.09 0.90 -1.26
C GLY A 318 0.30 1.45 -1.06
N GLN A 319 0.67 2.35 -1.94
CA GLN A 319 2.04 2.72 -2.16
C GLN A 319 2.16 4.22 -2.40
N ASN A 320 3.21 4.78 -1.82
CA ASN A 320 3.57 6.20 -1.89
C ASN A 320 4.93 6.37 -2.58
N LEU A 321 5.07 7.35 -3.44
CA LEU A 321 6.35 7.73 -4.05
C LEU A 321 7.08 8.74 -3.19
N ALA A 322 8.35 8.46 -2.87
CA ALA A 322 9.23 9.33 -2.10
C ALA A 322 10.53 9.59 -2.85
N VAL A 323 11.14 10.77 -2.62
CA VAL A 323 12.47 11.10 -3.13
C VAL A 323 13.50 10.65 -2.10
N THR A 324 14.51 9.91 -2.55
CA THR A 324 15.58 9.45 -1.67
C THR A 324 16.50 10.60 -1.25
N ARG A 325 17.03 10.55 -0.03
CA ARG A 325 17.92 11.58 0.51
C ARG A 325 19.17 11.81 -0.34
N GLU A 326 19.70 10.74 -0.93
CA GLU A 326 20.93 10.77 -1.71
C GLU A 326 20.69 11.08 -3.21
N SER A 327 19.45 11.39 -3.61
CA SER A 327 19.19 11.81 -5.00
C SER A 327 19.95 13.09 -5.35
N THR A 328 20.64 13.09 -6.49
CA THR A 328 21.34 14.26 -7.03
C THR A 328 20.44 15.16 -7.87
N ARG A 329 19.14 14.83 -7.98
CA ARG A 329 18.12 15.55 -8.76
C ARG A 329 16.76 15.60 -8.07
N PRO A 330 16.71 16.01 -6.78
CA PRO A 330 15.49 15.91 -5.98
C PRO A 330 14.34 16.76 -6.52
N GLY A 331 14.61 17.93 -7.07
CA GLY A 331 13.58 18.81 -7.65
C GLY A 331 12.92 18.15 -8.87
N LYS A 332 13.71 17.58 -9.77
CA LYS A 332 13.18 16.90 -10.97
C LYS A 332 12.51 15.57 -10.64
N ALA A 333 12.98 14.88 -9.61
CA ALA A 333 12.30 13.69 -9.07
C ALA A 333 10.93 14.05 -8.49
N ALA A 334 10.80 15.18 -7.79
CA ALA A 334 9.50 15.67 -7.30
C ALA A 334 8.54 16.08 -8.45
N GLU A 335 9.06 16.66 -9.55
CA GLU A 335 8.27 16.93 -10.74
C GLU A 335 7.75 15.63 -11.41
N LEU A 336 8.59 14.59 -11.47
CA LEU A 336 8.17 13.26 -11.93
C LEU A 336 7.07 12.70 -11.04
N ILE A 337 7.23 12.75 -9.72
CA ILE A 337 6.22 12.31 -8.76
C ILE A 337 4.90 13.07 -9.01
N ARG A 338 4.94 14.40 -9.15
CA ARG A 338 3.75 15.22 -9.45
C ARG A 338 3.05 14.78 -10.74
N PHE A 339 3.80 14.37 -11.76
CA PHE A 339 3.22 13.83 -12.98
C PHE A 339 2.57 12.47 -12.73
N LEU A 340 3.27 11.56 -12.06
CA LEU A 340 2.81 10.19 -11.81
C LEU A 340 1.59 10.14 -10.89
N THR A 341 1.46 11.08 -9.95
CA THR A 341 0.33 11.20 -9.01
C THR A 341 -0.71 12.25 -9.42
N GLY A 342 -0.60 12.77 -10.65
CA GLY A 342 -1.55 13.73 -11.20
C GLY A 342 -2.87 13.07 -11.63
N ARG A 343 -3.94 13.85 -11.75
CA ARG A 343 -5.31 13.39 -12.03
C ARG A 343 -5.42 12.40 -13.19
N GLN A 344 -4.70 12.68 -14.30
CA GLN A 344 -4.75 11.80 -15.49
C GLN A 344 -4.02 10.49 -15.26
N SER A 345 -2.86 10.51 -14.59
CA SER A 345 -2.10 9.32 -14.23
C SER A 345 -2.88 8.44 -13.24
N GLU A 346 -3.50 9.06 -12.25
CA GLU A 346 -4.38 8.38 -11.29
C GLU A 346 -5.60 7.73 -11.98
N ARG A 347 -6.16 8.39 -13.00
CA ARG A 347 -7.21 7.77 -13.81
C ARG A 347 -6.68 6.59 -14.62
N CYS A 348 -5.47 6.64 -15.16
CA CYS A 348 -4.86 5.50 -15.83
C CYS A 348 -4.64 4.32 -14.89
N LEU A 349 -4.21 4.59 -13.64
CA LEU A 349 -4.09 3.57 -12.60
C LEU A 349 -5.45 2.93 -12.29
N LEU A 350 -6.51 3.73 -12.14
CA LEU A 350 -7.87 3.23 -11.90
C LEU A 350 -8.36 2.35 -13.05
N ASP A 351 -8.18 2.78 -14.28
CA ASP A 351 -8.60 2.04 -15.47
C ASP A 351 -7.84 0.71 -15.64
N ALA A 352 -6.60 0.65 -15.12
CA ALA A 352 -5.76 -0.56 -15.07
C ALA A 352 -6.10 -1.50 -13.90
N GLY A 353 -6.98 -1.07 -12.95
CA GLY A 353 -7.45 -1.89 -11.84
C GLY A 353 -6.84 -1.56 -10.48
N PHE A 354 -5.93 -0.57 -10.39
CA PHE A 354 -5.49 -0.05 -9.09
C PHE A 354 -6.55 0.87 -8.49
N ALA A 355 -6.53 1.05 -7.18
CA ALA A 355 -7.30 2.11 -6.55
C ALA A 355 -6.56 3.44 -6.71
N ALA A 356 -7.21 4.40 -7.39
CA ALA A 356 -6.66 5.75 -7.51
C ALA A 356 -6.67 6.46 -6.15
N THR A 357 -5.68 7.32 -5.94
CA THR A 357 -5.53 8.07 -4.69
C THR A 357 -6.28 9.38 -4.67
N ARG A 358 -6.74 9.86 -5.86
CA ARG A 358 -7.44 11.14 -6.03
C ARG A 358 -8.93 10.95 -6.30
N VAL A 359 -9.76 11.74 -5.62
CA VAL A 359 -11.22 11.73 -5.80
C VAL A 359 -11.61 12.05 -7.23
N SER A 360 -10.91 12.98 -7.89
CA SER A 360 -11.19 13.37 -9.29
C SER A 360 -11.01 12.22 -10.29
N ALA A 361 -10.18 11.21 -9.99
CA ALA A 361 -10.03 10.04 -10.86
C ALA A 361 -11.31 9.19 -10.96
N TYR A 362 -12.14 9.22 -9.91
CA TYR A 362 -13.46 8.57 -9.86
C TYR A 362 -14.57 9.46 -10.44
N GLY A 363 -14.29 10.74 -10.68
CA GLY A 363 -15.24 11.71 -11.23
C GLY A 363 -15.38 11.62 -12.75
N ASP A 364 -16.35 12.38 -13.26
CA ASP A 364 -16.57 12.54 -14.69
C ASP A 364 -15.57 13.57 -15.27
N GLY A 365 -15.25 13.45 -16.55
CA GLY A 365 -14.39 14.42 -17.26
C GLY A 365 -12.88 14.19 -17.17
N VAL A 366 -12.39 13.32 -16.30
CA VAL A 366 -10.98 12.88 -16.29
C VAL A 366 -10.88 11.55 -17.04
N ARG A 367 -10.01 11.50 -18.04
CA ARG A 367 -9.76 10.28 -18.83
C ARG A 367 -8.27 9.97 -18.85
N CYS A 368 -7.94 8.69 -18.86
CA CYS A 368 -6.59 8.27 -19.17
C CYS A 368 -6.27 8.64 -20.62
N PRO A 369 -5.22 9.41 -20.90
CA PRO A 369 -4.80 9.67 -22.27
C PRO A 369 -4.51 8.34 -22.96
N ALA A 370 -5.08 8.09 -24.13
CA ALA A 370 -4.70 6.94 -24.92
C ALA A 370 -3.18 6.98 -25.13
N ALA A 371 -2.46 5.94 -24.71
CA ALA A 371 -1.05 5.82 -25.02
C ALA A 371 -0.91 5.89 -26.55
N ALA A 372 -0.13 6.86 -27.06
CA ALA A 372 0.15 6.96 -28.47
C ALA A 372 0.88 5.67 -28.90
N GLY A 373 0.16 4.74 -29.52
CA GLY A 373 0.67 3.46 -29.97
C GLY A 373 0.16 2.21 -29.25
N ALA A 374 -0.73 2.33 -28.26
CA ALA A 374 -1.45 1.16 -27.78
C ALA A 374 -2.34 0.62 -28.91
N PRO A 375 -2.21 -0.64 -29.33
CA PRO A 375 -3.13 -1.22 -30.30
C PRO A 375 -4.54 -1.12 -29.70
N SER A 376 -5.46 -0.53 -30.44
CA SER A 376 -6.88 -0.58 -30.14
C SER A 376 -7.24 -2.05 -29.97
N ALA A 377 -7.48 -2.49 -28.73
CA ALA A 377 -7.92 -3.85 -28.49
C ALA A 377 -9.29 -3.99 -29.17
N SER A 378 -9.33 -4.71 -30.28
CA SER A 378 -10.58 -5.08 -30.92
C SER A 378 -11.42 -5.89 -29.93
N PRO A 379 -12.73 -5.66 -29.79
CA PRO A 379 -13.57 -6.31 -28.79
C PRO A 379 -13.82 -7.81 -29.04
N THR A 380 -13.17 -8.40 -30.05
CA THR A 380 -13.36 -9.80 -30.42
C THR A 380 -12.00 -10.48 -30.62
N GLY A 381 -11.53 -11.20 -29.58
CA GLY A 381 -10.32 -12.04 -29.63
C GLY A 381 -9.97 -12.61 -28.25
N GLU A 382 -9.17 -13.65 -28.20
CA GLU A 382 -8.49 -14.11 -26.97
C GLU A 382 -7.62 -12.96 -26.44
N GLY A 383 -8.02 -12.35 -25.30
CA GLY A 383 -7.38 -11.18 -24.70
C GLY A 383 -8.24 -9.90 -24.69
N ALA A 384 -9.52 -9.97 -25.14
CA ALA A 384 -10.45 -8.85 -25.00
C ALA A 384 -10.60 -8.43 -23.53
N ASP A 385 -10.60 -7.12 -23.28
CA ASP A 385 -10.88 -6.56 -21.94
C ASP A 385 -12.32 -6.89 -21.55
N ARG A 386 -12.48 -7.84 -20.62
CA ARG A 386 -13.78 -8.28 -20.10
C ARG A 386 -14.16 -7.56 -18.80
N VAL A 387 -13.34 -6.62 -18.35
CA VAL A 387 -13.60 -5.85 -17.13
C VAL A 387 -14.91 -5.09 -17.28
N PRO A 388 -15.92 -5.32 -16.43
CA PRO A 388 -17.13 -4.51 -16.44
C PRO A 388 -16.80 -3.05 -16.17
N ARG A 389 -17.24 -2.16 -17.09
CA ARG A 389 -16.98 -0.72 -17.02
C ARG A 389 -18.29 0.05 -16.99
N ASP A 390 -18.27 1.22 -16.39
CA ASP A 390 -19.35 2.21 -16.49
C ASP A 390 -19.26 3.01 -17.81
N ASP A 391 -20.20 3.92 -18.02
CA ASP A 391 -20.31 4.73 -19.24
C ASP A 391 -19.08 5.63 -19.49
N ASP A 392 -18.30 5.93 -18.45
CA ASP A 392 -17.06 6.70 -18.56
C ASP A 392 -15.80 5.83 -18.69
N GLY A 393 -15.96 4.52 -18.77
CA GLY A 393 -14.88 3.55 -18.95
C GLY A 393 -14.14 3.16 -17.67
N ARG A 394 -14.61 3.57 -16.49
CA ARG A 394 -14.06 3.12 -15.18
C ARG A 394 -14.51 1.70 -14.87
N PRO A 395 -13.74 0.94 -14.06
CA PRO A 395 -14.26 -0.30 -13.48
C PRO A 395 -15.63 -0.06 -12.82
N ALA A 396 -16.63 -0.88 -13.14
CA ALA A 396 -18.03 -0.63 -12.76
C ALA A 396 -18.26 -0.50 -11.25
N TYR A 397 -17.39 -1.07 -10.42
CA TYR A 397 -17.45 -1.01 -8.95
C TYR A 397 -16.73 0.20 -8.35
N ALA A 398 -15.99 0.97 -9.16
CA ALA A 398 -15.07 2.00 -8.69
C ALA A 398 -15.73 3.07 -7.80
N ARG A 399 -16.88 3.60 -8.24
CA ARG A 399 -17.59 4.67 -7.51
C ARG A 399 -18.44 4.17 -6.37
N THR A 400 -19.04 3.01 -6.52
CA THR A 400 -20.09 2.51 -5.61
C THR A 400 -19.55 1.61 -4.51
N ILE A 401 -18.37 1.03 -4.71
CA ILE A 401 -17.74 0.10 -3.76
C ILE A 401 -16.34 0.57 -3.39
N LEU A 402 -15.45 0.73 -4.39
CA LEU A 402 -14.03 1.00 -4.13
C LEU A 402 -13.80 2.34 -3.43
N LEU A 403 -14.33 3.44 -3.96
CA LEU A 403 -14.12 4.77 -3.37
C LEU A 403 -14.71 4.89 -1.95
N PRO A 404 -15.95 4.43 -1.66
CA PRO A 404 -16.43 4.36 -0.28
C PRO A 404 -15.55 3.53 0.64
N ALA A 405 -15.13 2.32 0.21
CA ALA A 405 -14.27 1.45 1.01
C ALA A 405 -12.93 2.11 1.35
N LEU A 406 -12.32 2.87 0.42
CA LEU A 406 -11.09 3.62 0.69
C LEU A 406 -11.29 4.73 1.72
N ARG A 407 -12.43 5.42 1.70
CA ARG A 407 -12.74 6.49 2.66
C ARG A 407 -12.92 5.97 4.07
N ASP A 408 -13.46 4.76 4.21
CA ASP A 408 -13.77 4.12 5.48
C ASP A 408 -12.66 3.17 5.96
N ALA A 409 -11.57 3.04 5.19
CA ALA A 409 -10.47 2.12 5.49
C ALA A 409 -9.70 2.56 6.74
N VAL A 410 -9.22 1.56 7.51
CA VAL A 410 -8.41 1.77 8.70
C VAL A 410 -6.92 1.66 8.39
N HIS A 411 -6.11 2.40 9.13
CA HIS A 411 -4.67 2.33 8.98
C HIS A 411 -4.07 1.17 9.79
N ARG A 412 -3.01 0.57 9.28
CA ARG A 412 -2.07 -0.21 10.08
C ARG A 412 -1.28 0.75 10.98
N PRO A 413 -0.67 0.29 12.09
CA PRO A 413 0.13 1.13 12.97
C PRO A 413 1.14 1.99 12.22
N ARG A 414 1.17 3.27 12.51
CA ARG A 414 2.08 4.25 11.92
C ARG A 414 3.20 4.54 12.91
N THR A 415 4.33 3.89 12.74
CA THR A 415 5.48 3.99 13.66
C THR A 415 6.80 3.89 12.89
N PRO A 416 7.86 4.58 13.36
CA PRO A 416 9.21 4.38 12.82
C PRO A 416 9.74 2.96 12.99
N LEU A 417 9.15 2.18 13.88
CA LEU A 417 9.52 0.79 14.17
C LEU A 417 8.59 -0.23 13.49
N TYR A 418 7.97 0.14 12.37
CA TYR A 418 6.98 -0.73 11.70
C TYR A 418 7.50 -2.14 11.41
N GLY A 419 8.76 -2.27 11.02
CA GLY A 419 9.36 -3.58 10.79
C GLY A 419 9.43 -4.46 12.03
N ALA A 420 9.75 -3.88 13.19
CA ALA A 420 9.74 -4.60 14.48
C ALA A 420 8.30 -4.96 14.90
N PHE A 421 7.36 -4.02 14.68
CA PHE A 421 5.94 -4.25 14.91
C PHE A 421 5.42 -5.46 14.12
N THR A 422 5.49 -5.43 12.79
CA THR A 422 4.86 -6.45 11.95
C THR A 422 5.49 -7.83 12.14
N GLN A 423 6.82 -7.90 12.33
CA GLN A 423 7.51 -9.17 12.65
C GLN A 423 7.04 -9.76 13.97
N THR A 424 6.95 -8.93 15.03
CA THR A 424 6.48 -9.36 16.34
C THR A 424 5.01 -9.79 16.28
N PHE A 425 4.17 -8.98 15.67
CA PHE A 425 2.73 -9.21 15.54
C PHE A 425 2.44 -10.51 14.77
N THR A 426 3.08 -10.70 13.63
CA THR A 426 2.95 -11.89 12.79
C THR A 426 3.44 -13.15 13.52
N ALA A 427 4.59 -13.08 14.21
CA ALA A 427 5.16 -14.21 14.95
C ALA A 427 4.29 -14.61 16.14
N GLN A 428 3.81 -13.64 16.93
CA GLN A 428 2.99 -13.92 18.11
C GLN A 428 1.59 -14.45 17.74
N LEU A 429 1.02 -14.04 16.60
CA LEU A 429 -0.26 -14.55 16.13
C LEU A 429 -0.16 -15.90 15.41
N GLY A 430 1.04 -16.33 14.99
CA GLY A 430 1.25 -17.61 14.32
C GLY A 430 0.62 -18.81 15.01
N PRO A 431 0.78 -19.00 16.33
CA PRO A 431 0.19 -20.10 17.08
C PRO A 431 -1.34 -20.18 17.03
N LEU A 432 -2.03 -19.06 16.74
CA LEU A 432 -3.49 -19.03 16.56
C LEU A 432 -3.95 -19.90 15.37
N LEU A 433 -3.11 -20.02 14.36
CA LEU A 433 -3.37 -20.72 13.10
C LEU A 433 -2.85 -22.17 13.09
N GLY A 434 -2.32 -22.65 14.22
CA GLY A 434 -1.83 -24.02 14.39
C GLY A 434 -2.91 -24.99 14.88
N ASP A 435 -2.52 -26.27 15.02
CA ASP A 435 -3.42 -27.37 15.42
C ASP A 435 -3.91 -27.27 16.86
N ASP A 436 -3.13 -26.66 17.76
CA ASP A 436 -3.48 -26.47 19.18
C ASP A 436 -3.35 -25.00 19.58
N PRO A 437 -4.29 -24.14 19.16
CA PRO A 437 -4.20 -22.71 19.36
C PRO A 437 -4.41 -22.34 20.84
N PRO A 438 -3.58 -21.45 21.40
CA PRO A 438 -3.69 -20.99 22.78
C PRO A 438 -5.00 -20.25 23.03
N GLY A 439 -5.42 -20.15 24.29
CA GLY A 439 -6.56 -19.32 24.69
C GLY A 439 -6.33 -17.84 24.34
N ASN A 440 -7.40 -17.11 24.06
CA ASN A 440 -7.32 -15.72 23.58
C ASN A 440 -6.61 -14.80 24.58
N GLU A 441 -6.97 -14.86 25.87
CA GLU A 441 -6.36 -14.03 26.92
C GLU A 441 -4.86 -14.32 27.09
N ALA A 442 -4.47 -15.60 27.08
CA ALA A 442 -3.08 -15.99 27.19
C ALA A 442 -2.24 -15.55 25.98
N LEU A 443 -2.84 -15.57 24.79
CA LEU A 443 -2.22 -15.07 23.56
C LEU A 443 -2.12 -13.55 23.59
N ALA A 444 -3.18 -12.85 24.02
CA ALA A 444 -3.22 -11.40 24.15
C ALA A 444 -2.16 -10.87 25.13
N ALA A 445 -2.03 -11.49 26.30
CA ALA A 445 -1.01 -11.10 27.27
C ALA A 445 0.42 -11.26 26.73
N ARG A 446 0.69 -12.35 25.99
CA ARG A 446 2.00 -12.55 25.34
C ARG A 446 2.25 -11.55 24.23
N LEU A 447 1.21 -11.24 23.44
CA LEU A 447 1.29 -10.26 22.36
C LEU A 447 1.55 -8.86 22.90
N ASP A 448 0.81 -8.43 23.93
CA ASP A 448 1.00 -7.15 24.61
C ASP A 448 2.44 -6.99 25.12
N GLU A 449 2.93 -7.99 25.88
CA GLU A 449 4.30 -7.95 26.39
C GLU A 449 5.35 -7.89 25.27
N ALA A 450 5.12 -8.61 24.18
CA ALA A 450 6.04 -8.60 23.05
C ALA A 450 6.01 -7.27 22.28
N LEU A 451 4.83 -6.66 22.09
CA LEU A 451 4.69 -5.37 21.42
C LEU A 451 5.28 -4.22 22.24
N ARG A 452 5.10 -4.20 23.57
CA ARG A 452 5.77 -3.23 24.46
C ARG A 452 7.30 -3.29 24.37
N ARG A 453 7.86 -4.45 24.11
CA ARG A 453 9.32 -4.60 23.88
C ARG A 453 9.74 -4.19 22.48
N ALA A 454 8.89 -4.42 21.48
CA ALA A 454 9.20 -4.08 20.09
C ALA A 454 9.00 -2.60 19.78
N LEU A 455 8.11 -1.94 20.50
CA LEU A 455 7.74 -0.54 20.38
C LEU A 455 7.90 0.15 21.75
N PRO A 456 9.13 0.35 22.21
CA PRO A 456 9.36 1.04 23.49
C PRO A 456 8.91 2.51 23.39
N ASP A 457 8.61 3.07 24.59
CA ASP A 457 8.22 4.47 24.79
C ASP A 457 9.31 5.45 24.34
#